data_c86125bf33a2c1a7179fcb6f049d2027
#
_entry.id   c86125bf33a2c1a7179fcb6f049d2027
#
_cell.length_a   1.000
_cell.length_b   1.000
_cell.length_c   1.000
_cell.angle_alpha   90.00
_cell.angle_beta   90.00
_cell.angle_gamma   90.00
#
_symmetry.space_group_name_H-M   'P 1'
#
loop_
_entity.id
_entity.type
_entity.pdbx_description
1 polymer ?
#
loop_
_entity_poly.entity_id
_entity_poly.type
_entity_poly.pdbx_seq_one_letter_code
_entity_poly.pdbx_strand_id
1 'polypeptide(L)'
;TFRAQKYGQFINITSVAGLVNLPLGNFYHSTKQAVESFSECMAYELVNFNISVSTVQFGNAPTSFQKNVTKCTKTEICSYNKLMDKISHLLEKKSGKNCELPQEIVEKLFSIAENPNKNFRRYTIGFDANLMRILRRFFGYKIFNFIIRKFTLK
;
A
#
# COMPACT_ATOMS: atom_id res chain seq x y z
N THR A 1 23.66 5.85 14.49
CA THR A 1 22.79 6.41 15.55
C THR A 1 22.06 5.28 16.28
N PHE A 2 21.02 4.63 15.76
CA PHE A 2 20.24 3.58 16.44
C PHE A 2 21.10 2.36 16.88
N ARG A 3 22.05 1.92 16.05
CA ARG A 3 22.95 0.81 16.42
C ARG A 3 23.82 1.15 17.63
N ALA A 4 24.32 2.38 17.74
CA ALA A 4 25.08 2.84 18.90
C ALA A 4 24.20 2.99 20.14
N GLN A 5 22.94 3.42 19.97
CA GLN A 5 21.97 3.53 21.06
C GLN A 5 21.45 2.15 21.55
N LYS A 6 21.63 1.08 20.75
CA LYS A 6 21.03 -0.25 20.97
C LYS A 6 19.50 -0.21 21.10
N TYR A 7 18.90 0.76 20.46
CA TYR A 7 17.45 0.96 20.42
C TYR A 7 17.08 1.84 19.23
N GLY A 8 15.96 1.54 18.60
CA GLY A 8 15.41 2.36 17.54
C GLY A 8 14.18 1.73 16.89
N GLN A 9 13.49 2.53 16.10
CA GLN A 9 12.31 2.08 15.35
C GLN A 9 12.26 2.72 13.98
N PHE A 10 11.96 1.92 12.97
CA PHE A 10 11.60 2.35 11.63
C PHE A 10 10.14 1.99 11.34
N ILE A 11 9.36 2.96 10.94
CA ILE A 11 7.98 2.80 10.46
C ILE A 11 7.94 3.30 9.03
N ASN A 12 8.03 2.39 8.07
CA ASN A 12 8.02 2.75 6.66
C ASN A 12 6.59 2.82 6.12
N ILE A 13 6.23 3.98 5.58
CA ILE A 13 4.89 4.22 5.05
C ILE A 13 4.80 3.67 3.62
N THR A 14 3.93 2.70 3.44
CA THR A 14 3.68 2.07 2.15
C THR A 14 2.22 2.24 1.70
N SER A 15 1.69 1.30 0.97
CA SER A 15 0.32 1.29 0.48
C SER A 15 -0.12 -0.15 0.29
N VAL A 16 -1.42 -0.37 0.21
CA VAL A 16 -1.96 -1.62 -0.33
C VAL A 16 -1.39 -1.95 -1.72
N ALA A 17 -0.90 -0.95 -2.45
CA ALA A 17 -0.16 -1.10 -3.70
C ALA A 17 1.17 -1.88 -3.56
N GLY A 18 1.72 -1.97 -2.36
CA GLY A 18 2.84 -2.86 -2.03
C GLY A 18 2.45 -4.33 -1.89
N LEU A 19 1.16 -4.64 -1.92
CA LEU A 19 0.63 -5.99 -1.77
C LEU A 19 -0.09 -6.50 -3.03
N VAL A 20 -0.79 -5.62 -3.72
CA VAL A 20 -1.62 -5.95 -4.89
C VAL A 20 -1.27 -5.05 -6.06
N ASN A 21 -1.49 -5.56 -7.28
CA ASN A 21 -1.21 -4.84 -8.51
C ASN A 21 -2.49 -4.51 -9.26
N LEU A 22 -2.55 -3.29 -9.79
CA LEU A 22 -3.62 -2.84 -10.66
C LEU A 22 -3.03 -2.37 -12.02
N PRO A 23 -3.77 -2.50 -13.11
CA PRO A 23 -3.35 -1.94 -14.40
C PRO A 23 -3.05 -0.44 -14.30
N LEU A 24 -2.13 0.04 -15.14
CA LEU A 24 -1.68 1.43 -15.25
C LEU A 24 -0.95 2.00 -14.02
N GLY A 25 -0.73 1.18 -13.00
CA GLY A 25 -0.05 1.58 -11.77
C GLY A 25 1.34 0.97 -11.58
N ASN A 26 1.96 0.43 -12.65
CA ASN A 26 3.19 -0.35 -12.58
C ASN A 26 4.34 0.34 -11.83
N PHE A 27 4.63 1.61 -12.11
CA PHE A 27 5.68 2.36 -11.42
C PHE A 27 5.36 2.52 -9.92
N TYR A 28 4.14 2.94 -9.60
CA TYR A 28 3.73 3.13 -8.21
C TYR A 28 3.75 1.82 -7.42
N HIS A 29 3.18 0.76 -8.00
CA HIS A 29 3.17 -0.57 -7.35
C HIS A 29 4.59 -1.10 -7.15
N SER A 30 5.46 -0.98 -8.15
CA SER A 30 6.85 -1.42 -8.05
C SER A 30 7.60 -0.70 -6.93
N THR A 31 7.47 0.63 -6.82
CA THR A 31 8.12 1.38 -5.75
C THR A 31 7.61 0.99 -4.37
N LYS A 32 6.29 0.77 -4.21
CA LYS A 32 5.72 0.36 -2.92
C LYS A 32 6.10 -1.07 -2.54
N GLN A 33 6.18 -1.99 -3.49
CA GLN A 33 6.68 -3.35 -3.26
C GLN A 33 8.18 -3.34 -2.91
N ALA A 34 8.96 -2.48 -3.55
CA ALA A 34 10.37 -2.33 -3.20
C ALA A 34 10.55 -1.88 -1.74
N VAL A 35 9.73 -0.93 -1.25
CA VAL A 35 9.77 -0.51 0.15
C VAL A 35 9.38 -1.64 1.10
N GLU A 36 8.39 -2.48 0.75
CA GLU A 36 8.01 -3.65 1.56
C GLU A 36 9.17 -4.65 1.69
N SER A 37 9.78 -5.01 0.56
CA SER A 37 10.91 -5.93 0.53
C SER A 37 12.13 -5.38 1.26
N PHE A 38 12.48 -4.11 1.01
CA PHE A 38 13.56 -3.42 1.70
C PHE A 38 13.37 -3.42 3.22
N SER A 39 12.15 -3.13 3.68
CA SER A 39 11.84 -3.07 5.11
C SER A 39 11.96 -4.43 5.78
N GLU A 40 11.55 -5.50 5.10
CA GLU A 40 11.67 -6.85 5.61
C GLU A 40 13.15 -7.30 5.71
N CYS A 41 13.93 -7.04 4.67
CA CYS A 41 15.38 -7.32 4.70
C CYS A 41 16.07 -6.54 5.84
N MET A 42 15.75 -5.24 5.96
CA MET A 42 16.31 -4.40 7.03
C MET A 42 15.93 -4.93 8.42
N ALA A 43 14.72 -5.49 8.59
CA ALA A 43 14.31 -6.07 9.86
C ALA A 43 15.17 -7.27 10.25
N TYR A 44 15.51 -8.15 9.30
CA TYR A 44 16.42 -9.28 9.56
C TYR A 44 17.82 -8.83 9.95
N GLU A 45 18.33 -7.77 9.32
CA GLU A 45 19.66 -7.23 9.61
C GLU A 45 19.74 -6.53 10.97
N LEU A 46 18.63 -5.97 11.44
CA LEU A 46 18.60 -5.11 12.64
C LEU A 46 18.12 -5.81 13.92
N VAL A 47 17.64 -7.04 13.83
CA VAL A 47 17.06 -7.78 14.97
C VAL A 47 18.00 -7.87 16.18
N ASN A 48 19.30 -8.06 15.94
CA ASN A 48 20.31 -8.19 17.00
C ASN A 48 20.69 -6.85 17.65
N PHE A 49 20.23 -5.72 17.11
CA PHE A 49 20.52 -4.38 17.62
C PHE A 49 19.37 -3.77 18.42
N ASN A 50 18.31 -4.55 18.69
CA ASN A 50 17.09 -4.08 19.35
C ASN A 50 16.45 -2.91 18.60
N ILE A 51 16.48 -2.97 17.26
CA ILE A 51 15.86 -1.99 16.37
C ILE A 51 14.68 -2.66 15.70
N SER A 52 13.49 -2.12 15.91
CA SER A 52 12.27 -2.62 15.30
C SER A 52 12.04 -2.00 13.92
N VAL A 53 11.47 -2.81 13.02
CA VAL A 53 11.09 -2.35 11.68
C VAL A 53 9.67 -2.79 11.41
N SER A 54 8.87 -1.89 10.89
CA SER A 54 7.50 -2.18 10.45
C SER A 54 7.14 -1.41 9.20
N THR A 55 6.15 -1.91 8.46
CA THR A 55 5.53 -1.17 7.36
C THR A 55 4.08 -0.88 7.68
N VAL A 56 3.58 0.25 7.20
CA VAL A 56 2.18 0.63 7.30
C VAL A 56 1.61 0.79 5.90
N GLN A 57 0.71 -0.13 5.54
CA GLN A 57 0.05 -0.20 4.24
C GLN A 57 -1.27 0.56 4.33
N PHE A 58 -1.35 1.72 3.68
CA PHE A 58 -2.59 2.47 3.59
C PHE A 58 -3.45 1.99 2.43
N GLY A 59 -4.76 1.95 2.69
CA GLY A 59 -5.79 1.95 1.66
C GLY A 59 -6.06 3.35 1.11
N ASN A 60 -7.30 3.58 0.72
CA ASN A 60 -7.73 4.90 0.27
C ASN A 60 -7.89 5.83 1.48
N ALA A 61 -7.22 6.96 1.46
CA ALA A 61 -7.31 8.00 2.48
C ALA A 61 -7.67 9.35 1.84
N PRO A 62 -8.49 10.20 2.49
CA PRO A 62 -8.91 11.49 1.95
C PRO A 62 -7.78 12.52 2.06
N THR A 63 -6.77 12.37 1.24
CA THR A 63 -5.60 13.24 1.19
C THR A 63 -5.46 13.90 -0.17
N SER A 64 -4.54 14.85 -0.30
CA SER A 64 -4.21 15.48 -1.58
C SER A 64 -3.50 14.54 -2.57
N PHE A 65 -3.25 13.28 -2.20
CA PHE A 65 -2.56 12.32 -3.06
C PHE A 65 -3.20 12.21 -4.44
N GLN A 66 -4.53 12.04 -4.50
CA GLN A 66 -5.26 11.88 -5.77
C GLN A 66 -5.16 13.12 -6.67
N LYS A 67 -5.05 14.31 -6.08
CA LYS A 67 -4.87 15.57 -6.83
C LYS A 67 -3.47 15.69 -7.41
N ASN A 68 -2.47 15.13 -6.72
CA ASN A 68 -1.06 15.25 -7.06
C ASN A 68 -0.57 14.09 -7.95
N VAL A 69 -1.41 13.08 -8.19
CA VAL A 69 -1.05 11.99 -9.13
C VAL A 69 -1.02 12.53 -10.55
N THR A 70 0.15 12.45 -11.17
CA THR A 70 0.27 12.73 -12.61
C THR A 70 -0.45 11.62 -13.37
N LYS A 71 -1.62 11.95 -13.89
CA LYS A 71 -2.36 11.06 -14.79
C LYS A 71 -1.74 11.14 -16.17
N CYS A 72 -1.50 9.99 -16.80
CA CYS A 72 -1.13 9.98 -18.20
C CYS A 72 -2.24 10.62 -19.02
N THR A 73 -1.92 11.67 -19.76
CA THR A 73 -2.85 12.24 -20.75
C THR A 73 -3.09 11.22 -21.85
N LYS A 74 -4.24 11.32 -22.53
CA LYS A 74 -4.54 10.46 -23.68
C LYS A 74 -3.36 10.39 -24.62
N THR A 75 -2.83 9.20 -24.82
CA THR A 75 -1.74 8.97 -25.74
C THR A 75 -2.31 8.70 -27.14
N GLU A 76 -1.51 8.84 -28.16
CA GLU A 76 -1.85 8.45 -29.55
C GLU A 76 -2.14 6.93 -29.65
N ILE A 77 -1.82 6.16 -28.60
CA ILE A 77 -2.08 4.72 -28.54
C ILE A 77 -3.52 4.47 -28.10
N CYS A 78 -4.45 4.55 -29.04
CA CYS A 78 -5.90 4.41 -28.79
C CYS A 78 -6.31 3.09 -28.10
N SER A 79 -5.50 2.04 -28.20
CA SER A 79 -5.78 0.72 -27.59
C SER A 79 -5.88 0.76 -26.06
N TYR A 80 -5.28 1.75 -25.40
CA TYR A 80 -5.35 1.92 -23.95
C TYR A 80 -6.49 2.81 -23.47
N ASN A 81 -7.16 3.56 -24.34
CA ASN A 81 -8.16 4.55 -23.93
C ASN A 81 -9.29 3.92 -23.11
N LYS A 82 -9.86 2.79 -23.55
CA LYS A 82 -10.92 2.07 -22.81
C LYS A 82 -10.47 1.63 -21.41
N LEU A 83 -9.22 1.15 -21.29
CA LEU A 83 -8.68 0.74 -20.00
C LEU A 83 -8.46 1.95 -19.09
N MET A 84 -7.93 3.05 -19.63
CA MET A 84 -7.72 4.30 -18.90
C MET A 84 -9.01 4.87 -18.36
N ASP A 85 -10.05 4.97 -19.19
CA ASP A 85 -11.37 5.47 -18.80
C ASP A 85 -11.97 4.60 -17.69
N LYS A 86 -11.87 3.29 -17.82
CA LYS A 86 -12.41 2.35 -16.84
C LYS A 86 -11.67 2.43 -15.49
N ILE A 87 -10.34 2.48 -15.50
CA ILE A 87 -9.54 2.61 -14.28
C ILE A 87 -9.78 3.97 -13.62
N SER A 88 -9.85 5.06 -14.39
CA SER A 88 -10.17 6.38 -13.86
C SER A 88 -11.51 6.40 -13.15
N HIS A 89 -12.54 5.86 -13.78
CA HIS A 89 -13.89 5.75 -13.20
C HIS A 89 -13.91 4.90 -11.91
N LEU A 90 -13.16 3.79 -11.87
CA LEU A 90 -13.04 2.95 -10.68
C LEU A 90 -12.34 3.68 -9.52
N LEU A 91 -11.33 4.48 -9.82
CA LEU A 91 -10.62 5.28 -8.81
C LEU A 91 -11.48 6.43 -8.28
N GLU A 92 -12.20 7.12 -9.16
CA GLU A 92 -13.13 8.20 -8.78
C GLU A 92 -14.28 7.68 -7.91
N LYS A 93 -14.89 6.55 -8.28
CA LYS A 93 -15.96 5.93 -7.51
C LYS A 93 -15.53 5.50 -6.10
N LYS A 94 -14.25 5.19 -5.91
CA LYS A 94 -13.68 4.85 -4.60
C LYS A 94 -13.29 6.09 -3.78
N SER A 95 -13.12 7.23 -4.41
CA SER A 95 -12.70 8.47 -3.77
C SER A 95 -13.82 9.11 -2.96
N GLY A 96 -14.26 8.50 -1.90
CA GLY A 96 -15.30 9.07 -1.02
C GLY A 96 -16.07 8.03 -0.22
N LYS A 97 -15.92 6.75 -0.53
CA LYS A 97 -16.58 5.68 0.21
C LYS A 97 -15.57 4.91 1.06
N ASN A 98 -15.86 4.75 2.34
CA ASN A 98 -15.05 3.96 3.28
C ASN A 98 -13.59 4.45 3.46
N CYS A 99 -13.36 5.77 3.39
CA CYS A 99 -12.08 6.34 3.77
C CYS A 99 -12.04 6.53 5.29
N GLU A 100 -10.98 6.06 5.93
CA GLU A 100 -10.73 6.44 7.33
C GLU A 100 -10.44 7.94 7.40
N LEU A 101 -10.94 8.61 8.45
CA LEU A 101 -10.63 10.00 8.70
C LEU A 101 -9.12 10.15 8.96
N PRO A 102 -8.51 11.26 8.57
CA PRO A 102 -7.08 11.50 8.83
C PRO A 102 -6.73 11.36 10.31
N GLN A 103 -7.63 11.75 11.21
CA GLN A 103 -7.46 11.60 12.65
C GLN A 103 -7.28 10.13 13.08
N GLU A 104 -8.15 9.23 12.60
CA GLU A 104 -8.07 7.79 12.90
C GLU A 104 -6.76 7.17 12.39
N ILE A 105 -6.30 7.64 11.23
CA ILE A 105 -5.02 7.21 10.66
C ILE A 105 -3.87 7.63 11.58
N VAL A 106 -3.89 8.88 12.06
CA VAL A 106 -2.85 9.42 12.96
C VAL A 106 -2.83 8.65 14.28
N GLU A 107 -3.99 8.39 14.89
CA GLU A 107 -4.10 7.63 16.14
C GLU A 107 -3.54 6.22 16.00
N LYS A 108 -3.85 5.53 14.89
CA LYS A 108 -3.28 4.20 14.60
C LYS A 108 -1.77 4.24 14.41
N LEU A 109 -1.25 5.25 13.70
CA LEU A 109 0.19 5.43 13.53
C LEU A 109 0.88 5.70 14.86
N PHE A 110 0.28 6.53 15.69
CA PHE A 110 0.79 6.85 17.02
C PHE A 110 0.84 5.59 17.90
N SER A 111 -0.24 4.80 17.92
CA SER A 111 -0.27 3.52 18.63
C SER A 111 0.81 2.54 18.17
N ILE A 112 1.11 2.49 16.87
CA ILE A 112 2.20 1.66 16.32
C ILE A 112 3.56 2.18 16.80
N ALA A 113 3.73 3.50 16.86
CA ALA A 113 4.97 4.13 17.30
C ALA A 113 5.23 3.92 18.79
N GLU A 114 4.20 3.98 19.62
CA GLU A 114 4.30 3.74 21.06
C GLU A 114 4.53 2.26 21.42
N ASN A 115 4.10 1.34 20.56
CA ASN A 115 4.17 -0.10 20.81
C ASN A 115 5.03 -0.82 19.77
N PRO A 116 6.36 -0.61 19.76
CA PRO A 116 7.25 -1.22 18.79
C PRO A 116 7.26 -2.75 18.93
N ASN A 117 7.10 -3.44 17.82
CA ASN A 117 7.18 -4.90 17.80
C ASN A 117 8.60 -5.34 17.40
N LYS A 118 9.19 -6.26 18.15
CA LYS A 118 10.53 -6.80 17.86
C LYS A 118 10.56 -7.59 16.54
N ASN A 119 9.45 -8.24 16.20
CA ASN A 119 9.32 -8.96 14.94
C ASN A 119 8.80 -8.00 13.85
N PHE A 120 9.26 -8.19 12.63
CA PHE A 120 8.75 -7.44 11.50
C PHE A 120 7.23 -7.55 11.38
N ARG A 121 6.57 -6.41 11.28
CA ARG A 121 5.11 -6.32 11.16
C ARG A 121 4.70 -5.46 9.98
N ARG A 122 3.71 -5.97 9.24
CA ARG A 122 2.97 -5.23 8.22
C ARG A 122 1.62 -4.84 8.79
N TYR A 123 1.47 -3.58 9.11
CA TYR A 123 0.19 -3.02 9.55
C TYR A 123 -0.60 -2.56 8.33
N THR A 124 -1.91 -2.79 8.35
CA THR A 124 -2.80 -2.37 7.28
C THR A 124 -3.85 -1.44 7.85
N ILE A 125 -3.95 -0.24 7.29
CA ILE A 125 -4.90 0.79 7.71
C ILE A 125 -5.85 1.08 6.54
N GLY A 126 -7.15 1.00 6.81
CA GLY A 126 -8.22 1.15 5.84
C GLY A 126 -8.98 -0.16 5.61
N PHE A 127 -10.30 -0.05 5.49
CA PHE A 127 -11.17 -1.20 5.24
C PHE A 127 -10.82 -1.89 3.92
N ASP A 128 -10.64 -1.11 2.87
CA ASP A 128 -10.29 -1.58 1.54
C ASP A 128 -8.93 -2.29 1.50
N ALA A 129 -7.93 -1.74 2.21
CA ALA A 129 -6.62 -2.34 2.34
C ALA A 129 -6.67 -3.68 3.08
N ASN A 130 -7.42 -3.75 4.19
CA ASN A 130 -7.61 -4.99 4.93
C ASN A 130 -8.32 -6.04 4.09
N LEU A 131 -9.37 -5.66 3.37
CA LEU A 131 -10.09 -6.55 2.46
C LEU A 131 -9.16 -7.11 1.38
N MET A 132 -8.37 -6.25 0.72
CA MET A 132 -7.42 -6.66 -0.31
C MET A 132 -6.34 -7.61 0.25
N ARG A 133 -5.85 -7.32 1.46
CA ARG A 133 -4.90 -8.19 2.15
C ARG A 133 -5.48 -9.57 2.43
N ILE A 134 -6.72 -9.64 2.92
CA ILE A 134 -7.43 -10.89 3.20
C ILE A 134 -7.64 -11.67 1.92
N LEU A 135 -8.21 -11.04 0.88
CA LEU A 135 -8.44 -11.67 -0.41
C LEU A 135 -7.13 -12.22 -1.01
N ARG A 136 -6.06 -11.43 -0.94
CA ARG A 136 -4.76 -11.84 -1.45
C ARG A 136 -4.16 -13.02 -0.70
N ARG A 137 -4.32 -13.05 0.63
CA ARG A 137 -3.81 -14.12 1.49
C ARG A 137 -4.55 -15.43 1.30
N PHE A 138 -5.88 -15.41 1.24
CA PHE A 138 -6.70 -16.61 1.19
C PHE A 138 -6.86 -17.18 -0.23
N PHE A 139 -6.98 -16.32 -1.22
CA PHE A 139 -7.23 -16.78 -2.61
C PHE A 139 -5.97 -16.86 -3.47
N GLY A 140 -4.83 -16.43 -2.98
CA GLY A 140 -3.57 -16.48 -3.70
C GLY A 140 -3.57 -15.69 -5.01
N TYR A 141 -2.52 -15.90 -5.83
CA TYR A 141 -2.34 -15.13 -7.07
C TYR A 141 -3.38 -15.46 -8.15
N LYS A 142 -3.74 -16.72 -8.33
CA LYS A 142 -4.60 -17.15 -9.44
C LYS A 142 -5.99 -16.53 -9.38
N ILE A 143 -6.66 -16.68 -8.24
CA ILE A 143 -8.03 -16.16 -8.05
C ILE A 143 -8.01 -14.64 -8.00
N PHE A 144 -7.04 -14.04 -7.31
CA PHE A 144 -6.91 -12.60 -7.27
C PHE A 144 -6.72 -11.99 -8.67
N ASN A 145 -5.84 -12.56 -9.50
CA ASN A 145 -5.65 -12.12 -10.88
C ASN A 145 -6.91 -12.31 -11.74
N PHE A 146 -7.64 -13.39 -11.55
CA PHE A 146 -8.93 -13.59 -12.23
C PHE A 146 -9.92 -12.48 -11.87
N ILE A 147 -10.04 -12.15 -10.59
CA ILE A 147 -10.91 -11.06 -10.11
C ILE A 147 -10.49 -9.73 -10.75
N ILE A 148 -9.21 -9.37 -10.66
CA ILE A 148 -8.70 -8.12 -11.24
C ILE A 148 -8.99 -8.06 -12.74
N ARG A 149 -8.67 -9.11 -13.49
CA ARG A 149 -8.96 -9.17 -14.94
C ARG A 149 -10.43 -9.01 -15.26
N LYS A 150 -11.30 -9.65 -14.49
CA LYS A 150 -12.77 -9.52 -14.68
C LYS A 150 -13.25 -8.10 -14.45
N PHE A 151 -12.74 -7.42 -13.43
CA PHE A 151 -13.18 -6.07 -13.09
C PHE A 151 -12.51 -4.96 -13.91
N THR A 152 -11.31 -5.21 -14.45
CA THR A 152 -10.56 -4.18 -15.18
C THR A 152 -10.52 -4.36 -16.69
N LEU A 153 -10.61 -5.60 -17.19
CA LEU A 153 -10.45 -5.88 -18.63
C LEU A 153 -11.76 -6.30 -19.34
N LYS A 154 -12.80 -6.66 -18.60
CA LYS A 154 -14.14 -6.91 -19.12
C LYS A 154 -15.09 -5.78 -18.73
#